data_af349770d1ff4ac0500dfab9e9c6a1cc
#
_entry.id   af349770d1ff4ac0500dfab9e9c6a1cc
#
_cell.length_a   1.000
_cell.length_b   1.000
_cell.length_c   1.000
_cell.angle_alpha   90.00
_cell.angle_beta   90.00
_cell.angle_gamma   90.00
#
_symmetry.space_group_name_H-M   'P 1'
#
loop_
_entity.id
_entity.type
_entity.pdbx_description
1 polymer ?
#
loop_
_entity_poly.entity_id
_entity_poly.type
_entity_poly.pdbx_seq_one_letter_code
_entity_poly.pdbx_strand_id
1 'polypeptide(L)'
;MNKTEKEFTDQLQHLSCRIVLSEPQLLQLRVYYENLVDWNSRMNLTAITEEREVYTRHFLDSYTLFNGVSRETFQKGNRLIDVGTGAGFPGIPLAIVMPEVSITLLDSLEKRVLFLEDTIQKLGLNNVTCVHARAEDLARDNNHREKYDCVVSRAVSNLSTLAEYCVPFLRTGGTFAAYKSEKVKEGNELADGTRAAALLGAKLSAQREFTLPNTDYYRILLIFRKTKETPRKYPRKAGTPSRKPLGQSGRSI
;
A
#
# COMPACT_ATOMS: atom_id res chain seq x y z
N MET A 1 -25.24 -2.91 -12.24
CA MET A 1 -23.84 -3.09 -12.65
C MET A 1 -23.67 -2.78 -14.12
N ASN A 2 -22.73 -1.90 -14.48
CA ASN A 2 -22.31 -1.65 -15.86
C ASN A 2 -21.35 -2.75 -16.37
N LYS A 3 -20.87 -2.62 -17.63
CA LYS A 3 -19.98 -3.62 -18.23
C LYS A 3 -18.62 -3.73 -17.49
N THR A 4 -18.02 -2.60 -17.13
CA THR A 4 -16.74 -2.54 -16.38
C THR A 4 -16.85 -3.23 -15.03
N GLU A 5 -17.93 -2.97 -14.30
CA GLU A 5 -18.17 -3.61 -12.99
C GLU A 5 -18.34 -5.13 -13.10
N LYS A 6 -18.99 -5.62 -14.17
CA LYS A 6 -19.11 -7.06 -14.42
C LYS A 6 -17.76 -7.70 -14.69
N GLU A 7 -16.96 -7.11 -15.59
CA GLU A 7 -15.60 -7.56 -15.87
C GLU A 7 -14.73 -7.57 -14.60
N PHE A 8 -14.82 -6.51 -13.81
CA PHE A 8 -14.09 -6.39 -12.55
C PHE A 8 -14.50 -7.44 -11.51
N THR A 9 -15.80 -7.67 -11.33
CA THR A 9 -16.28 -8.70 -10.40
C THR A 9 -15.88 -10.11 -10.84
N ASP A 10 -15.82 -10.37 -12.14
CA ASP A 10 -15.27 -11.62 -12.68
C ASP A 10 -13.77 -11.74 -12.36
N GLN A 11 -12.98 -10.68 -12.60
CA GLN A 11 -11.56 -10.67 -12.26
C GLN A 11 -11.29 -10.94 -10.77
N LEU A 12 -12.12 -10.44 -9.87
CA LEU A 12 -12.01 -10.69 -8.42
C LEU A 12 -12.15 -12.17 -8.05
N GLN A 13 -12.93 -12.95 -8.80
CA GLN A 13 -13.08 -14.40 -8.58
C GLN A 13 -11.80 -15.18 -8.91
N HIS A 14 -10.92 -14.61 -9.75
CA HIS A 14 -9.65 -15.22 -10.16
C HIS A 14 -8.47 -14.84 -9.27
N LEU A 15 -8.67 -13.99 -8.26
CA LEU A 15 -7.66 -13.76 -7.22
C LEU A 15 -7.51 -14.99 -6.33
N SER A 16 -6.32 -15.20 -5.76
CA SER A 16 -6.04 -16.31 -4.84
C SER A 16 -7.00 -16.36 -3.64
N CYS A 17 -7.41 -15.18 -3.15
CA CYS A 17 -8.50 -15.04 -2.20
C CYS A 17 -9.69 -14.45 -2.95
N ARG A 18 -10.65 -15.28 -3.33
CA ARG A 18 -11.87 -14.83 -3.99
C ARG A 18 -12.54 -13.74 -3.18
N ILE A 19 -12.79 -12.60 -3.81
CA ILE A 19 -13.46 -11.45 -3.19
C ILE A 19 -14.83 -11.32 -3.79
N VAL A 20 -15.83 -11.35 -2.93
CA VAL A 20 -17.22 -11.05 -3.30
C VAL A 20 -17.56 -9.70 -2.69
N LEU A 21 -17.89 -8.74 -3.53
CA LEU A 21 -18.32 -7.41 -3.11
C LEU A 21 -19.83 -7.36 -3.00
N SER A 22 -20.34 -6.75 -1.94
CA SER A 22 -21.74 -6.41 -1.80
C SER A 22 -22.12 -5.23 -2.71
N GLU A 23 -23.42 -5.03 -2.97
CA GLU A 23 -23.88 -3.87 -3.74
C GLU A 23 -23.44 -2.53 -3.14
N PRO A 24 -23.48 -2.29 -1.81
CA PRO A 24 -22.93 -1.07 -1.21
C PRO A 24 -21.43 -0.88 -1.49
N GLN A 25 -20.63 -1.94 -1.44
CA GLN A 25 -19.19 -1.86 -1.73
C GLN A 25 -18.91 -1.54 -3.20
N LEU A 26 -19.70 -2.09 -4.12
CA LEU A 26 -19.61 -1.74 -5.54
C LEU A 26 -20.00 -0.27 -5.77
N LEU A 27 -21.04 0.21 -5.08
CA LEU A 27 -21.42 1.62 -5.12
C LEU A 27 -20.29 2.53 -4.58
N GLN A 28 -19.65 2.15 -3.48
CA GLN A 28 -18.50 2.88 -2.93
C GLN A 28 -17.36 2.98 -3.95
N LEU A 29 -17.03 1.90 -4.67
CA LEU A 29 -15.99 1.93 -5.71
C LEU A 29 -16.36 2.85 -6.88
N ARG A 30 -17.64 2.87 -7.29
CA ARG A 30 -18.14 3.78 -8.32
C ARG A 30 -18.02 5.24 -7.89
N VAL A 31 -18.50 5.58 -6.71
CA VAL A 31 -18.38 6.93 -6.14
C VAL A 31 -16.91 7.33 -6.00
N TYR A 32 -16.05 6.41 -5.63
CA TYR A 32 -14.61 6.66 -5.56
C TYR A 32 -14.01 6.96 -6.93
N TYR A 33 -14.39 6.19 -7.97
CA TYR A 33 -13.96 6.45 -9.34
C TYR A 33 -14.41 7.85 -9.81
N GLU A 34 -15.68 8.18 -9.63
CA GLU A 34 -16.24 9.48 -10.01
C GLU A 34 -15.51 10.63 -9.31
N ASN A 35 -15.27 10.49 -8.00
CA ASN A 35 -14.52 11.47 -7.21
C ASN A 35 -13.06 11.60 -7.67
N LEU A 36 -12.41 10.50 -7.98
CA LEU A 36 -11.04 10.47 -8.49
C LEU A 36 -10.93 11.24 -9.81
N VAL A 37 -11.85 11.03 -10.74
CA VAL A 37 -11.86 11.72 -12.05
C VAL A 37 -12.13 13.20 -11.88
N ASP A 38 -13.10 13.59 -11.03
CA ASP A 38 -13.41 14.98 -10.74
C ASP A 38 -12.20 15.73 -10.16
N TRP A 39 -11.59 15.19 -9.12
CA TRP A 39 -10.41 15.80 -8.51
C TRP A 39 -9.19 15.79 -9.48
N ASN A 40 -9.03 14.74 -10.27
CA ASN A 40 -7.91 14.63 -11.22
C ASN A 40 -7.97 15.69 -12.33
N SER A 41 -9.17 16.20 -12.64
CA SER A 41 -9.34 17.32 -13.58
C SER A 41 -8.68 18.62 -13.09
N ARG A 42 -8.50 18.76 -11.78
CA ARG A 42 -7.96 19.95 -11.09
C ARG A 42 -6.56 19.72 -10.52
N MET A 43 -6.22 18.46 -10.23
CA MET A 43 -4.92 18.09 -9.64
C MET A 43 -4.49 16.73 -10.19
N ASN A 44 -3.32 16.65 -10.77
CA ASN A 44 -2.76 15.41 -11.30
C ASN A 44 -2.53 14.34 -10.19
N LEU A 45 -3.59 13.65 -9.79
CA LEU A 45 -3.56 12.57 -8.80
C LEU A 45 -3.02 11.27 -9.40
N THR A 46 -3.46 10.98 -10.63
CA THR A 46 -3.08 9.78 -11.38
C THR A 46 -3.08 10.07 -12.89
N ALA A 47 -2.24 9.35 -13.62
CA ALA A 47 -2.27 9.35 -15.08
C ALA A 47 -3.37 8.44 -15.67
N ILE A 48 -4.04 7.62 -14.83
CA ILE A 48 -5.04 6.63 -15.23
C ILE A 48 -6.41 7.15 -14.82
N THR A 49 -7.25 7.49 -15.81
CA THR A 49 -8.60 8.06 -15.60
C THR A 49 -9.69 7.31 -16.34
N GLU A 50 -9.34 6.42 -17.28
CA GLU A 50 -10.28 5.58 -17.98
C GLU A 50 -10.86 4.56 -17.01
N GLU A 51 -12.19 4.38 -16.98
CA GLU A 51 -12.92 3.61 -15.96
C GLU A 51 -12.38 2.18 -15.84
N ARG A 52 -12.28 1.45 -16.94
CA ARG A 52 -11.80 0.06 -16.96
C ARG A 52 -10.36 -0.05 -16.43
N GLU A 53 -9.50 0.90 -16.80
CA GLU A 53 -8.11 0.94 -16.33
C GLU A 53 -8.01 1.26 -14.83
N VAL A 54 -8.86 2.15 -14.29
CA VAL A 54 -8.93 2.43 -12.85
C VAL A 54 -9.38 1.19 -12.09
N TYR A 55 -10.45 0.53 -12.54
CA TYR A 55 -10.94 -0.69 -11.91
C TYR A 55 -9.89 -1.81 -11.92
N THR A 56 -9.16 -1.97 -13.03
CA THR A 56 -8.15 -3.02 -13.17
C THR A 56 -6.83 -2.66 -12.47
N ARG A 57 -6.24 -1.50 -12.81
CA ARG A 57 -4.88 -1.15 -12.38
C ARG A 57 -4.82 -0.46 -11.03
N HIS A 58 -5.97 -0.05 -10.48
CA HIS A 58 -6.02 0.54 -9.16
C HIS A 58 -6.84 -0.34 -8.20
N PHE A 59 -8.12 -0.61 -8.45
CA PHE A 59 -8.95 -1.36 -7.50
C PHE A 59 -8.53 -2.84 -7.42
N LEU A 60 -8.51 -3.55 -8.55
CA LEU A 60 -8.11 -4.96 -8.59
C LEU A 60 -6.67 -5.16 -8.08
N ASP A 61 -5.73 -4.31 -8.54
CA ASP A 61 -4.33 -4.34 -8.11
C ASP A 61 -4.22 -4.16 -6.58
N SER A 62 -5.04 -3.30 -5.96
CA SER A 62 -5.07 -3.11 -4.51
C SER A 62 -5.42 -4.40 -3.75
N TYR A 63 -6.36 -5.18 -4.26
CA TYR A 63 -6.80 -6.43 -3.66
C TYR A 63 -5.81 -7.59 -3.81
N THR A 64 -4.77 -7.43 -4.62
CA THR A 64 -3.71 -8.44 -4.74
C THR A 64 -2.88 -8.60 -3.46
N LEU A 65 -3.06 -7.76 -2.43
CA LEU A 65 -2.55 -7.99 -1.08
C LEU A 65 -2.86 -9.42 -0.62
N PHE A 66 -4.05 -9.90 -0.91
CA PHE A 66 -4.52 -11.22 -0.49
C PHE A 66 -3.87 -12.39 -1.25
N ASN A 67 -3.07 -12.13 -2.29
CA ASN A 67 -2.22 -13.16 -2.89
C ASN A 67 -1.00 -13.51 -2.02
N GLY A 68 -0.64 -12.65 -1.07
CA GLY A 68 0.53 -12.85 -0.20
C GLY A 68 0.23 -12.80 1.30
N VAL A 69 -0.90 -12.20 1.70
CA VAL A 69 -1.34 -12.09 3.09
C VAL A 69 -2.76 -12.63 3.19
N SER A 70 -2.95 -13.67 4.01
CA SER A 70 -4.30 -14.23 4.17
C SER A 70 -5.27 -13.21 4.77
N ARG A 71 -6.50 -13.19 4.25
CA ARG A 71 -7.55 -12.28 4.73
C ARG A 71 -7.90 -12.53 6.19
N GLU A 72 -7.83 -13.78 6.65
CA GLU A 72 -8.09 -14.16 8.04
C GLU A 72 -7.06 -13.56 9.01
N THR A 73 -5.93 -13.07 8.52
CA THR A 73 -4.94 -12.34 9.33
C THR A 73 -5.49 -11.01 9.81
N PHE A 74 -6.46 -10.43 9.06
CA PHE A 74 -7.03 -9.13 9.37
C PHE A 74 -8.31 -9.30 10.20
N GLN A 75 -8.19 -9.02 11.50
CA GLN A 75 -9.28 -9.14 12.47
C GLN A 75 -9.65 -7.76 13.02
N LYS A 76 -10.79 -7.69 13.69
CA LYS A 76 -11.21 -6.48 14.41
C LYS A 76 -10.12 -5.99 15.36
N GLY A 77 -9.81 -4.70 15.26
CA GLY A 77 -8.77 -4.05 16.05
C GLY A 77 -7.36 -4.10 15.45
N ASN A 78 -7.15 -4.83 14.34
CA ASN A 78 -5.89 -4.73 13.62
C ASN A 78 -5.72 -3.33 13.00
N ARG A 79 -4.48 -2.90 12.89
CA ARG A 79 -4.09 -1.61 12.32
C ARG A 79 -3.28 -1.82 11.05
N LEU A 80 -3.69 -1.18 9.97
CA LEU A 80 -2.97 -1.13 8.71
C LEU A 80 -2.57 0.32 8.40
N ILE A 81 -1.39 0.53 7.86
CA ILE A 81 -0.98 1.83 7.31
C ILE A 81 -0.56 1.68 5.84
N ASP A 82 -1.08 2.58 4.99
CA ASP A 82 -0.68 2.73 3.60
C ASP A 82 0.29 3.91 3.49
N VAL A 83 1.56 3.62 3.25
CA VAL A 83 2.64 4.61 3.25
C VAL A 83 2.87 5.16 1.85
N GLY A 84 2.65 6.47 1.70
CA GLY A 84 2.68 7.14 0.40
C GLY A 84 1.47 6.74 -0.46
N THR A 85 0.30 6.78 0.14
CA THR A 85 -0.95 6.27 -0.42
C THR A 85 -1.37 6.95 -1.74
N GLY A 86 -0.89 8.17 -2.01
CA GLY A 86 -1.19 8.92 -3.22
C GLY A 86 -2.67 9.25 -3.35
N ALA A 87 -3.29 8.72 -4.37
CA ALA A 87 -4.74 8.83 -4.56
C ALA A 87 -5.53 7.76 -3.77
N GLY A 88 -4.98 7.21 -2.67
CA GLY A 88 -5.67 6.27 -1.79
C GLY A 88 -5.46 4.78 -2.14
N PHE A 89 -4.42 4.44 -2.90
CA PHE A 89 -4.16 3.08 -3.35
C PHE A 89 -2.89 2.47 -2.74
N PRO A 90 -3.00 1.30 -2.09
CA PRO A 90 -4.14 0.40 -2.02
C PRO A 90 -5.12 0.66 -0.87
N GLY A 91 -4.91 1.64 0.00
CA GLY A 91 -5.56 1.79 1.29
C GLY A 91 -7.08 1.90 1.24
N ILE A 92 -7.67 2.75 0.38
CA ILE A 92 -9.14 2.92 0.31
C ILE A 92 -9.85 1.65 -0.20
N PRO A 93 -9.44 0.99 -1.30
CA PRO A 93 -10.05 -0.27 -1.70
C PRO A 93 -9.98 -1.34 -0.59
N LEU A 94 -8.86 -1.42 0.14
CA LEU A 94 -8.72 -2.33 1.27
C LEU A 94 -9.68 -1.98 2.41
N ALA A 95 -9.89 -0.69 2.70
CA ALA A 95 -10.84 -0.24 3.72
C ALA A 95 -12.28 -0.65 3.42
N ILE A 96 -12.69 -0.60 2.16
CA ILE A 96 -14.03 -1.00 1.70
C ILE A 96 -14.28 -2.48 2.01
N VAL A 97 -13.30 -3.36 1.86
CA VAL A 97 -13.46 -4.82 2.07
C VAL A 97 -13.04 -5.30 3.46
N MET A 98 -12.46 -4.42 4.28
CA MET A 98 -12.02 -4.73 5.64
C MET A 98 -12.56 -3.68 6.65
N PRO A 99 -13.87 -3.55 6.85
CA PRO A 99 -14.46 -2.49 7.68
C PRO A 99 -14.08 -2.59 9.16
N GLU A 100 -13.63 -3.76 9.64
CA GLU A 100 -13.20 -3.99 11.02
C GLU A 100 -11.72 -3.64 11.28
N VAL A 101 -10.95 -3.31 10.22
CA VAL A 101 -9.53 -2.95 10.31
C VAL A 101 -9.38 -1.43 10.31
N SER A 102 -8.63 -0.88 11.27
CA SER A 102 -8.32 0.56 11.28
C SER A 102 -7.21 0.86 10.27
N ILE A 103 -7.51 1.67 9.27
CA ILE A 103 -6.58 2.00 8.18
C ILE A 103 -6.13 3.45 8.29
N THR A 104 -4.80 3.64 8.27
CA THR A 104 -4.17 4.97 8.20
C THR A 104 -3.65 5.20 6.78
N LEU A 105 -4.06 6.29 6.14
CA LEU A 105 -3.55 6.73 4.85
C LEU A 105 -2.53 7.83 5.09
N LEU A 106 -1.27 7.58 4.77
CA LEU A 106 -0.17 8.52 4.95
C LEU A 106 0.30 9.07 3.60
N ASP A 107 0.26 10.39 3.43
CA ASP A 107 0.91 11.07 2.31
C ASP A 107 1.60 12.37 2.77
N SER A 108 2.68 12.74 2.09
CA SER A 108 3.44 13.94 2.38
C SER A 108 2.96 15.19 1.65
N LEU A 109 1.95 15.08 0.80
CA LEU A 109 1.38 16.17 0.03
C LEU A 109 -0.02 16.52 0.57
N GLU A 110 -0.16 17.69 1.18
CA GLU A 110 -1.41 18.17 1.79
C GLU A 110 -2.61 18.09 0.83
N LYS A 111 -2.43 18.50 -0.41
CA LYS A 111 -3.51 18.46 -1.40
C LYS A 111 -4.01 17.03 -1.71
N ARG A 112 -3.16 15.98 -1.55
CA ARG A 112 -3.60 14.59 -1.65
C ARG A 112 -4.42 14.20 -0.42
N VAL A 113 -4.01 14.64 0.75
CA VAL A 113 -4.74 14.39 2.00
C VAL A 113 -6.14 15.00 1.93
N LEU A 114 -6.30 16.23 1.42
CA LEU A 114 -7.62 16.85 1.20
C LEU A 114 -8.51 16.01 0.26
N PHE A 115 -7.96 15.48 -0.82
CA PHE A 115 -8.69 14.56 -1.69
C PHE A 115 -9.11 13.27 -0.96
N LEU A 116 -8.22 12.70 -0.16
CA LEU A 116 -8.50 11.48 0.61
C LEU A 116 -9.60 11.70 1.65
N GLU A 117 -9.57 12.83 2.36
CA GLU A 117 -10.59 13.21 3.34
C GLU A 117 -11.98 13.38 2.69
N ASP A 118 -12.05 14.09 1.55
CA ASP A 118 -13.28 14.22 0.77
C ASP A 118 -13.78 12.85 0.28
N THR A 119 -12.88 12.00 -0.19
CA THR A 119 -13.23 10.63 -0.63
C THR A 119 -13.77 9.79 0.51
N ILE A 120 -13.10 9.76 1.66
CA ILE A 120 -13.52 9.01 2.86
C ILE A 120 -14.92 9.44 3.29
N GLN A 121 -15.17 10.75 3.32
CA GLN A 121 -16.48 11.32 3.68
C GLN A 121 -17.58 10.87 2.70
N LYS A 122 -17.33 10.97 1.38
CA LYS A 122 -18.28 10.55 0.34
C LYS A 122 -18.59 9.06 0.37
N LEU A 123 -17.59 8.24 0.72
CA LEU A 123 -17.74 6.79 0.83
C LEU A 123 -18.34 6.33 2.16
N GLY A 124 -18.47 7.21 3.16
CA GLY A 124 -18.94 6.88 4.50
C GLY A 124 -18.03 5.90 5.23
N LEU A 125 -16.71 5.96 5.01
CA LEU A 125 -15.74 5.06 5.66
C LEU A 125 -15.41 5.56 7.07
N ASN A 126 -15.76 4.76 8.08
CA ASN A 126 -15.52 5.09 9.49
C ASN A 126 -14.26 4.44 10.07
N ASN A 127 -13.60 3.61 9.29
CA ASN A 127 -12.40 2.85 9.67
C ASN A 127 -11.10 3.43 9.07
N VAL A 128 -11.14 4.64 8.49
CA VAL A 128 -10.01 5.26 7.81
C VAL A 128 -9.66 6.60 8.43
N THR A 129 -8.36 6.86 8.58
CA THR A 129 -7.82 8.14 9.03
C THR A 129 -6.73 8.60 8.08
N CYS A 130 -6.75 9.87 7.65
CA CYS A 130 -5.69 10.47 6.85
C CYS A 130 -4.66 11.14 7.75
N VAL A 131 -3.38 11.08 7.35
CA VAL A 131 -2.27 11.75 8.02
C VAL A 131 -1.40 12.45 6.99
N HIS A 132 -1.27 13.78 7.14
CA HIS A 132 -0.33 14.58 6.37
C HIS A 132 1.02 14.62 7.09
N ALA A 133 1.98 13.81 6.67
CA ALA A 133 3.34 13.79 7.22
C ALA A 133 4.35 13.12 6.27
N ARG A 134 5.64 13.36 6.50
CA ARG A 134 6.68 12.49 5.95
C ARG A 134 6.72 11.18 6.73
N ALA A 135 6.94 10.07 6.01
CA ALA A 135 7.02 8.75 6.64
C ALA A 135 8.12 8.69 7.71
N GLU A 136 9.27 9.32 7.45
CA GLU A 136 10.40 9.35 8.37
C GLU A 136 10.08 10.09 9.67
N ASP A 137 9.26 11.13 9.61
CA ASP A 137 8.89 11.92 10.78
C ASP A 137 7.79 11.20 11.58
N LEU A 138 6.74 10.71 10.92
CA LEU A 138 5.65 10.00 11.56
C LEU A 138 6.12 8.68 12.22
N ALA A 139 7.06 7.96 11.62
CA ALA A 139 7.60 6.72 12.17
C ALA A 139 8.49 6.92 13.41
N ARG A 140 8.72 8.17 13.84
CA ARG A 140 9.36 8.53 15.12
C ARG A 140 8.36 8.85 16.22
N ASP A 141 7.11 9.13 15.86
CA ASP A 141 6.03 9.36 16.82
C ASP A 141 5.66 8.02 17.51
N ASN A 142 5.63 8.01 18.83
CA ASN A 142 5.33 6.84 19.63
C ASN A 142 3.92 6.27 19.42
N ASN A 143 2.97 7.07 18.90
CA ASN A 143 1.62 6.63 18.56
C ASN A 143 1.58 5.82 17.25
N HIS A 144 2.63 5.92 16.43
CA HIS A 144 2.72 5.29 15.12
C HIS A 144 3.85 4.28 15.00
N ARG A 145 5.01 4.55 15.66
CA ARG A 145 6.17 3.67 15.63
C ARG A 145 5.83 2.29 16.19
N GLU A 146 6.05 1.24 15.38
CA GLU A 146 5.85 -0.17 15.76
C GLU A 146 4.44 -0.48 16.29
N LYS A 147 3.42 0.17 15.71
CA LYS A 147 2.01 0.04 16.12
C LYS A 147 1.12 -0.67 15.10
N TYR A 148 1.63 -0.99 13.92
CA TYR A 148 0.81 -1.53 12.86
C TYR A 148 1.05 -3.02 12.65
N ASP A 149 -0.05 -3.76 12.43
CA ASP A 149 -0.04 -5.19 12.09
C ASP A 149 0.40 -5.41 10.66
N CYS A 150 -0.03 -4.50 9.78
CA CYS A 150 0.31 -4.52 8.37
C CYS A 150 0.70 -3.12 7.89
N VAL A 151 1.74 -3.07 7.07
CA VAL A 151 2.14 -1.89 6.30
C VAL A 151 2.06 -2.25 4.84
N VAL A 152 1.41 -1.41 4.05
CA VAL A 152 1.38 -1.54 2.60
C VAL A 152 2.00 -0.31 1.95
N SER A 153 2.56 -0.47 0.77
CA SER A 153 3.01 0.66 -0.04
C SER A 153 3.10 0.26 -1.51
N ARG A 154 2.68 1.16 -2.40
CA ARG A 154 2.69 0.98 -3.85
C ARG A 154 3.32 2.17 -4.56
N ALA A 155 4.25 1.89 -5.50
CA ALA A 155 4.81 2.88 -6.44
C ALA A 155 5.51 4.11 -5.82
N VAL A 156 6.02 4.03 -4.57
CA VAL A 156 6.61 5.18 -3.86
C VAL A 156 8.10 5.38 -4.19
N SER A 157 8.91 4.30 -4.15
CA SER A 157 10.37 4.40 -4.23
C SER A 157 11.02 3.05 -4.55
N ASN A 158 12.35 3.03 -4.72
CA ASN A 158 13.10 1.78 -4.72
C ASN A 158 12.94 1.03 -3.37
N LEU A 159 13.14 -0.28 -3.38
CA LEU A 159 12.83 -1.14 -2.24
C LEU A 159 13.65 -0.81 -0.98
N SER A 160 14.92 -0.39 -1.12
CA SER A 160 15.77 -0.01 0.03
C SER A 160 15.23 1.21 0.77
N THR A 161 14.85 2.25 0.03
CA THR A 161 14.23 3.46 0.57
C THR A 161 12.86 3.13 1.17
N LEU A 162 12.08 2.33 0.44
CA LEU A 162 10.74 1.94 0.86
C LEU A 162 10.77 1.13 2.17
N ALA A 163 11.75 0.24 2.34
CA ALA A 163 11.93 -0.50 3.58
C ALA A 163 12.13 0.45 4.77
N GLU A 164 12.94 1.53 4.63
CA GLU A 164 13.16 2.50 5.71
C GLU A 164 11.92 3.36 6.00
N TYR A 165 11.06 3.60 5.00
CA TYR A 165 9.79 4.29 5.19
C TYR A 165 8.73 3.43 5.89
N CYS A 166 8.74 2.10 5.66
CA CYS A 166 7.64 1.21 6.02
C CYS A 166 7.92 0.37 7.28
N VAL A 167 9.12 -0.23 7.39
CA VAL A 167 9.42 -1.19 8.46
C VAL A 167 9.35 -0.59 9.87
N PRO A 168 9.70 0.70 10.11
CA PRO A 168 9.60 1.29 11.44
C PRO A 168 8.17 1.42 11.99
N PHE A 169 7.13 1.35 11.16
CA PHE A 169 5.73 1.33 11.59
C PHE A 169 5.27 -0.03 12.11
N LEU A 170 5.91 -1.12 11.65
CA LEU A 170 5.50 -2.48 11.98
C LEU A 170 5.81 -2.85 13.43
N ARG A 171 4.82 -3.39 14.15
CA ARG A 171 5.07 -4.13 15.37
C ARG A 171 5.85 -5.42 15.08
N THR A 172 6.56 -5.95 16.06
CA THR A 172 7.16 -7.29 15.95
C THR A 172 6.09 -8.32 15.63
N GLY A 173 6.35 -9.19 14.65
CA GLY A 173 5.37 -10.11 14.10
C GLY A 173 4.43 -9.51 13.06
N GLY A 174 4.50 -8.21 12.76
CA GLY A 174 3.74 -7.55 11.70
C GLY A 174 4.28 -7.86 10.28
N THR A 175 3.54 -7.48 9.28
CA THR A 175 3.81 -7.77 7.87
C THR A 175 3.91 -6.49 7.05
N PHE A 176 4.98 -6.33 6.27
CA PHE A 176 5.10 -5.31 5.24
C PHE A 176 4.89 -5.94 3.86
N ALA A 177 3.93 -5.44 3.10
CA ALA A 177 3.64 -5.85 1.72
C ALA A 177 4.01 -4.71 0.75
N ALA A 178 5.05 -4.90 -0.03
CA ALA A 178 5.50 -3.97 -1.05
C ALA A 178 4.98 -4.40 -2.42
N TYR A 179 4.15 -3.54 -3.03
CA TYR A 179 3.65 -3.73 -4.39
C TYR A 179 4.70 -3.26 -5.39
N LYS A 180 5.16 -4.17 -6.21
CA LYS A 180 6.21 -3.95 -7.20
C LYS A 180 5.83 -4.44 -8.60
N SER A 181 6.51 -3.90 -9.61
CA SER A 181 6.52 -4.43 -10.95
C SER A 181 7.77 -5.28 -11.18
N GLU A 182 7.89 -5.89 -12.35
CA GLU A 182 9.05 -6.68 -12.76
C GLU A 182 10.38 -5.93 -12.60
N LYS A 183 10.36 -4.60 -12.70
CA LYS A 183 11.55 -3.74 -12.53
C LYS A 183 12.30 -3.96 -11.22
N VAL A 184 11.66 -4.47 -10.17
CA VAL A 184 12.36 -4.79 -8.92
C VAL A 184 13.43 -5.88 -9.07
N LYS A 185 13.35 -6.69 -10.14
CA LYS A 185 14.36 -7.71 -10.48
C LYS A 185 15.56 -7.13 -11.23
N GLU A 186 15.44 -5.92 -11.75
CA GLU A 186 16.52 -5.27 -12.48
C GLU A 186 17.63 -4.82 -11.51
N GLY A 187 18.87 -5.07 -11.90
CA GLY A 187 20.04 -4.73 -11.08
C GLY A 187 20.02 -5.37 -9.70
N ASN A 188 20.29 -4.58 -8.67
CA ASN A 188 20.41 -5.05 -7.28
C ASN A 188 19.22 -4.63 -6.38
N GLU A 189 18.13 -4.07 -6.92
CA GLU A 189 17.05 -3.48 -6.10
C GLU A 189 16.51 -4.48 -5.07
N LEU A 190 16.21 -5.71 -5.46
CA LEU A 190 15.69 -6.74 -4.56
C LEU A 190 16.68 -7.11 -3.47
N ALA A 191 17.95 -7.32 -3.85
CA ALA A 191 19.01 -7.69 -2.90
C ALA A 191 19.31 -6.56 -1.91
N ASP A 192 19.43 -5.32 -2.41
CA ASP A 192 19.68 -4.14 -1.58
C ASP A 192 18.51 -3.86 -0.63
N GLY A 193 17.27 -3.95 -1.14
CA GLY A 193 16.06 -3.77 -0.33
C GLY A 193 15.90 -4.84 0.75
N THR A 194 16.25 -6.09 0.44
CA THR A 194 16.24 -7.19 1.43
C THR A 194 17.28 -6.94 2.53
N ARG A 195 18.47 -6.48 2.18
CA ARG A 195 19.50 -6.09 3.18
C ARG A 195 19.04 -4.90 4.02
N ALA A 196 18.42 -3.88 3.39
CA ALA A 196 17.87 -2.73 4.09
C ALA A 196 16.80 -3.17 5.10
N ALA A 197 15.85 -4.00 4.69
CA ALA A 197 14.82 -4.54 5.58
C ALA A 197 15.43 -5.32 6.76
N ALA A 198 16.49 -6.11 6.55
CA ALA A 198 17.18 -6.84 7.60
C ALA A 198 17.83 -5.90 8.64
N LEU A 199 18.44 -4.79 8.21
CA LEU A 199 18.98 -3.75 9.09
C LEU A 199 17.88 -3.09 9.95
N LEU A 200 16.64 -3.04 9.44
CA LEU A 200 15.48 -2.45 10.08
C LEU A 200 14.68 -3.45 10.95
N GLY A 201 15.09 -4.72 10.97
CA GLY A 201 14.48 -5.75 11.78
C GLY A 201 13.42 -6.60 11.07
N ALA A 202 13.32 -6.56 9.74
CA ALA A 202 12.39 -7.37 8.96
C ALA A 202 13.13 -8.30 7.99
N LYS A 203 12.51 -9.44 7.63
CA LYS A 203 13.05 -10.42 6.69
C LYS A 203 12.05 -10.66 5.56
N LEU A 204 12.53 -10.82 4.34
CA LEU A 204 11.70 -11.28 3.23
C LEU A 204 11.20 -12.70 3.54
N SER A 205 9.89 -12.85 3.60
CA SER A 205 9.23 -14.12 3.93
C SER A 205 8.56 -14.78 2.72
N ALA A 206 8.13 -13.97 1.75
CA ALA A 206 7.56 -14.48 0.51
C ALA A 206 7.71 -13.47 -0.63
N GLN A 207 7.78 -13.99 -1.85
CA GLN A 207 7.65 -13.27 -3.10
C GLN A 207 6.52 -13.93 -3.90
N ARG A 208 5.54 -13.16 -4.30
CA ARG A 208 4.41 -13.61 -5.10
C ARG A 208 4.44 -12.91 -6.44
N GLU A 209 4.52 -13.68 -7.50
CA GLU A 209 4.55 -13.21 -8.87
C GLU A 209 3.27 -13.65 -9.57
N PHE A 210 2.60 -12.74 -10.24
CA PHE A 210 1.35 -13.02 -10.92
C PHE A 210 1.07 -11.96 -11.96
N THR A 211 0.20 -12.29 -12.92
CA THR A 211 -0.42 -11.32 -13.82
C THR A 211 -1.80 -10.99 -13.28
N LEU A 212 -2.22 -9.72 -13.37
CA LEU A 212 -3.60 -9.37 -13.01
C LEU A 212 -4.58 -10.14 -13.90
N PRO A 213 -5.66 -10.71 -13.37
CA PRO A 213 -6.62 -11.50 -14.12
C PRO A 213 -7.09 -10.81 -15.41
N ASN A 214 -7.08 -11.54 -16.53
CA ASN A 214 -7.51 -11.07 -17.86
C ASN A 214 -6.73 -9.86 -18.38
N THR A 215 -5.43 -9.74 -18.03
CA THR A 215 -4.54 -8.66 -18.49
C THR A 215 -3.11 -9.15 -18.69
N ASP A 216 -2.26 -8.29 -19.27
CA ASP A 216 -0.81 -8.50 -19.36
C ASP A 216 -0.03 -7.78 -18.25
N TYR A 217 -0.72 -7.24 -17.23
CA TYR A 217 -0.08 -6.49 -16.15
C TYR A 217 0.56 -7.41 -15.13
N TYR A 218 1.85 -7.65 -15.27
CA TYR A 218 2.65 -8.43 -14.34
C TYR A 218 2.93 -7.67 -13.05
N ARG A 219 2.85 -8.38 -11.91
CA ARG A 219 3.03 -7.84 -10.56
C ARG A 219 3.90 -8.73 -9.70
N ILE A 220 4.60 -8.10 -8.80
CA ILE A 220 5.36 -8.75 -7.74
C ILE A 220 4.92 -8.17 -6.41
N LEU A 221 4.45 -9.02 -5.50
CA LEU A 221 4.18 -8.66 -4.13
C LEU A 221 5.27 -9.25 -3.24
N LEU A 222 6.07 -8.36 -2.61
CA LEU A 222 7.12 -8.75 -1.68
C LEU A 222 6.60 -8.65 -0.27
N ILE A 223 6.66 -9.75 0.47
CA ILE A 223 6.17 -9.86 1.85
C ILE A 223 7.36 -9.95 2.80
N PHE A 224 7.48 -8.97 3.68
CA PHE A 224 8.47 -8.94 4.75
C PHE A 224 7.80 -9.15 6.09
N ARG A 225 8.41 -9.97 6.95
CA ARG A 225 7.97 -10.21 8.32
C ARG A 225 8.88 -9.50 9.30
N LYS A 226 8.31 -8.70 10.21
CA LYS A 226 9.05 -8.04 11.28
C LYS A 226 9.45 -9.07 12.33
N THR A 227 10.75 -9.23 12.57
CA THR A 227 11.29 -10.26 13.48
C THR A 227 11.90 -9.67 14.74
N LYS A 228 12.24 -8.38 14.74
CA LYS A 228 12.79 -7.65 15.89
C LYS A 228 12.51 -6.16 15.77
N GLU A 229 12.64 -5.42 16.84
CA GLU A 229 12.47 -3.97 16.87
C GLU A 229 13.41 -3.25 15.88
N THR A 230 12.93 -2.15 15.32
CA THR A 230 13.76 -1.27 14.48
C THR A 230 14.71 -0.46 15.38
N PRO A 231 16.04 -0.48 15.11
CA PRO A 231 16.97 0.31 15.90
C PRO A 231 16.60 1.80 15.93
N ARG A 232 16.77 2.46 17.09
CA ARG A 232 16.32 3.85 17.33
C ARG A 232 16.92 4.88 16.37
N LYS A 233 18.08 4.60 15.75
CA LYS A 233 18.68 5.47 14.71
C LYS A 233 17.87 5.51 13.41
N TYR A 234 16.89 4.61 13.24
CA TYR A 234 15.99 4.56 12.08
C TYR A 234 14.54 4.90 12.44
N PRO A 235 13.77 5.49 11.51
CA PRO A 235 14.25 5.99 10.22
C PRO A 235 15.22 7.16 10.39
N ARG A 236 16.11 7.35 9.41
CA ARG A 236 16.98 8.53 9.35
C ARG A 236 16.16 9.80 9.04
N LYS A 237 16.77 10.98 9.21
CA LYS A 237 16.13 12.28 8.94
C LYS A 237 15.49 12.29 7.54
N ALA A 238 14.33 12.94 7.43
CA ALA A 238 13.56 13.09 6.19
C ALA A 238 14.44 13.46 4.98
N GLY A 239 14.22 12.76 3.85
CA GLY A 239 14.99 12.86 2.62
C GLY A 239 16.35 12.13 2.63
N THR A 240 16.83 11.64 3.78
CA THR A 240 18.07 10.84 3.82
C THR A 240 17.91 9.47 3.18
N PRO A 241 16.81 8.73 3.44
CA PRO A 241 16.60 7.41 2.84
C PRO A 241 16.63 7.42 1.31
N SER A 242 16.05 8.43 0.67
CA SER A 242 16.03 8.54 -0.80
C SER A 242 17.39 8.93 -1.39
N ARG A 243 18.13 9.80 -0.72
CA ARG A 243 19.45 10.24 -1.20
C ARG A 243 20.56 9.24 -0.95
N LYS A 244 20.47 8.45 0.11
CA LYS A 244 21.46 7.44 0.52
C LYS A 244 20.73 6.17 0.98
N PRO A 245 20.16 5.37 0.05
CA PRO A 245 19.44 4.15 0.41
C PRO A 245 20.30 3.18 1.22
N LEU A 246 19.67 2.46 2.16
CA LEU A 246 20.33 1.42 2.94
C LEU A 246 20.59 0.17 2.09
N GLY A 247 21.50 -0.70 2.54
CA GLY A 247 21.71 -2.04 1.97
C GLY A 247 22.50 -2.06 0.66
N GLN A 248 22.93 -0.94 0.11
CA GLN A 248 23.73 -0.92 -1.11
C GLN A 248 25.10 -1.57 -0.92
N SER A 249 25.45 -2.51 -1.82
CA SER A 249 26.77 -3.15 -1.83
C SER A 249 27.86 -2.10 -2.19
N GLY A 250 28.91 -1.98 -1.37
CA GLY A 250 30.05 -1.11 -1.62
C GLY A 250 30.06 0.25 -0.90
N ARG A 251 29.08 0.54 -0.05
CA ARG A 251 29.17 1.67 0.89
C ARG A 251 29.19 1.12 2.32
N SER A 252 30.41 1.04 2.91
CA SER A 252 30.55 0.87 4.36
C SER A 252 29.79 1.98 5.08
N ILE A 253 29.05 1.59 6.10
CA ILE A 253 28.29 2.46 7.01
C ILE A 253 29.26 3.13 7.98
#